data_5992424b42ddb84e1608d0bd17ed30bf
#
_entry.id   5992424b42ddb84e1608d0bd17ed30bf
#
_cell.length_a   1.000
_cell.length_b   1.000
_cell.length_c   1.000
_cell.angle_alpha   90.00
_cell.angle_beta   90.00
_cell.angle_gamma   90.00
#
_symmetry.space_group_name_H-M   'P 1'
#
loop_
_entity.id
_entity.type
_entity.pdbx_description
1 polymer ?
#
loop_
_entity_poly.entity_id
_entity_poly.type
_entity_poly.pdbx_seq_one_letter_code
_entity_poly.pdbx_strand_id
1 'polypeptide(L)'
;ESFDIDDANLFKLACFKAYVNYRCAQPVIDVLISEDMYSLYNDIEMPLVFVLYDMQRFGIRVDKNELDDYSKVLTEKINVLEKEIYELAGEEFNINSPKQLGVILFEKMGMPNGKKTKSGYSTAADILDKLAPDYPIVKKILEYRQLAKLNSTYAVGLTAYIKEDGRIHGTFNQTITATGRISSTDPNLQNIPIRMEMGKACLLYTSPSPRD
;
A
#
# COMPACT_ATOMS: atom_id res chain seq x y z
N GLU A 1 -16.75 -5.96 17.44
CA GLU A 1 -17.65 -5.75 18.59
C GLU A 1 -18.05 -4.27 18.59
N SER A 2 -19.33 -3.97 18.29
CA SER A 2 -19.89 -2.63 18.45
C SER A 2 -20.09 -2.39 19.94
N PHE A 3 -19.35 -1.47 20.51
CA PHE A 3 -19.65 -0.98 21.86
C PHE A 3 -20.93 -0.13 21.77
N ASP A 4 -22.00 -0.61 22.37
CA ASP A 4 -23.21 0.16 22.61
C ASP A 4 -22.88 1.22 23.69
N ILE A 5 -22.41 2.39 23.23
CA ILE A 5 -22.17 3.54 24.09
C ILE A 5 -23.51 4.26 24.17
N ASP A 6 -24.12 4.31 25.36
CA ASP A 6 -25.32 5.10 25.58
C ASP A 6 -25.05 6.60 25.35
N ASP A 7 -26.07 7.37 24.98
CA ASP A 7 -25.96 8.79 24.68
C ASP A 7 -25.33 9.60 25.83
N ALA A 8 -25.55 9.22 27.07
CA ALA A 8 -24.99 9.91 28.23
C ALA A 8 -23.47 9.69 28.35
N ASN A 9 -23.00 8.50 28.06
CA ASN A 9 -21.55 8.20 28.03
C ASN A 9 -20.87 8.82 26.83
N LEU A 10 -21.52 8.87 25.67
CA LEU A 10 -21.02 9.58 24.50
C LEU A 10 -20.87 11.07 24.77
N PHE A 11 -21.87 11.69 25.41
CA PHE A 11 -21.82 13.10 25.81
C PHE A 11 -20.67 13.38 26.80
N LYS A 12 -20.52 12.58 27.83
CA LYS A 12 -19.41 12.68 28.80
C LYS A 12 -18.06 12.56 28.12
N LEU A 13 -17.91 11.61 27.19
CA LEU A 13 -16.69 11.42 26.43
C LEU A 13 -16.37 12.64 25.56
N ALA A 14 -17.36 13.21 24.87
CA ALA A 14 -17.20 14.41 24.07
C ALA A 14 -16.76 15.61 24.92
N CYS A 15 -17.44 15.84 26.05
CA CYS A 15 -17.09 16.90 26.98
C CYS A 15 -15.68 16.71 27.56
N PHE A 16 -15.31 15.49 27.92
CA PHE A 16 -13.97 15.18 28.44
C PHE A 16 -12.89 15.45 27.39
N LYS A 17 -13.09 15.01 26.14
CA LYS A 17 -12.15 15.28 25.05
C LYS A 17 -11.99 16.79 24.80
N ALA A 18 -13.09 17.52 24.76
CA ALA A 18 -13.05 18.98 24.57
C ALA A 18 -12.29 19.67 25.72
N TYR A 19 -12.55 19.25 26.98
CA TYR A 19 -11.85 19.77 28.15
C TYR A 19 -10.35 19.48 28.13
N VAL A 20 -9.96 18.23 27.79
CA VAL A 20 -8.54 17.87 27.68
C VAL A 20 -7.85 18.69 26.60
N ASN A 21 -8.45 18.83 25.42
CA ASN A 21 -7.89 19.64 24.35
C ASN A 21 -7.71 21.10 24.78
N TYR A 22 -8.71 21.68 25.43
CA TYR A 22 -8.63 23.04 25.97
C TYR A 22 -7.49 23.20 26.99
N ARG A 23 -7.37 22.25 27.93
CA ARG A 23 -6.34 22.31 28.99
C ARG A 23 -4.93 22.05 28.46
N CYS A 24 -4.78 21.26 27.41
CA CYS A 24 -3.48 20.94 26.84
C CYS A 24 -3.00 21.95 25.78
N ALA A 25 -3.87 22.79 25.25
CA ALA A 25 -3.52 23.70 24.15
C ALA A 25 -2.33 24.61 24.50
N GLN A 26 -2.41 25.38 25.61
CA GLN A 26 -1.34 26.31 25.97
C GLN A 26 -0.05 25.59 26.34
N PRO A 27 -0.03 24.54 27.18
CA PRO A 27 1.19 23.77 27.46
C PRO A 27 1.88 23.21 26.21
N VAL A 28 1.11 22.75 25.22
CA VAL A 28 1.67 22.26 23.94
C VAL A 28 2.29 23.40 23.14
N ILE A 29 1.62 24.55 23.06
CA ILE A 29 2.16 25.74 22.39
C ILE A 29 3.44 26.21 23.05
N ASP A 30 3.52 26.22 24.38
CA ASP A 30 4.72 26.63 25.12
C ASP A 30 5.91 25.69 24.80
N VAL A 31 5.67 24.38 24.68
CA VAL A 31 6.69 23.42 24.24
C VAL A 31 7.13 23.69 22.80
N LEU A 32 6.19 23.91 21.87
CA LEU A 32 6.52 24.22 20.48
C LEU A 32 7.38 25.47 20.35
N ILE A 33 7.11 26.50 21.17
CA ILE A 33 7.92 27.71 21.21
C ILE A 33 9.31 27.42 21.76
N SER A 34 9.42 26.65 22.85
CA SER A 34 10.68 26.33 23.47
C SER A 34 11.61 25.48 22.59
N GLU A 35 11.02 24.66 21.71
CA GLU A 35 11.73 23.78 20.75
C GLU A 35 11.93 24.45 19.37
N ASP A 36 11.59 25.73 19.21
CA ASP A 36 11.66 26.50 17.94
C ASP A 36 10.83 25.85 16.80
N MET A 37 9.73 25.19 17.15
CA MET A 37 8.84 24.49 16.21
C MET A 37 7.49 25.20 15.99
N TYR A 38 7.25 26.32 16.66
CA TYR A 38 5.94 27.00 16.57
C TYR A 38 5.63 27.51 15.16
N SER A 39 6.63 28.07 14.45
CA SER A 39 6.43 28.53 13.07
C SER A 39 6.11 27.37 12.13
N LEU A 40 6.80 26.24 12.27
CA LEU A 40 6.48 25.04 11.49
C LEU A 40 5.02 24.60 11.72
N TYR A 41 4.60 24.56 12.98
CA TYR A 41 3.24 24.18 13.34
C TYR A 41 2.21 25.17 12.79
N ASN A 42 2.40 26.47 13.04
CA ASN A 42 1.40 27.48 12.73
C ASN A 42 1.32 27.83 11.23
N ASP A 43 2.48 27.89 10.54
CA ASP A 43 2.56 28.43 9.19
C ASP A 43 2.52 27.33 8.11
N ILE A 44 2.78 26.08 8.48
CA ILE A 44 2.84 24.93 7.55
C ILE A 44 1.82 23.86 7.97
N GLU A 45 1.96 23.26 9.15
CA GLU A 45 1.20 22.06 9.53
C GLU A 45 -0.31 22.37 9.71
N MET A 46 -0.65 23.48 10.33
CA MET A 46 -2.06 23.85 10.55
C MET A 46 -2.78 24.24 9.25
N PRO A 47 -2.23 25.07 8.35
CA PRO A 47 -2.83 25.32 7.04
C PRO A 47 -2.96 24.05 6.18
N LEU A 48 -1.99 23.14 6.27
CA LEU A 48 -2.00 21.87 5.53
C LEU A 48 -3.19 20.98 5.91
N VAL A 49 -3.69 21.03 7.15
CA VAL A 49 -4.89 20.30 7.57
C VAL A 49 -6.09 20.59 6.65
N PHE A 50 -6.31 21.84 6.28
CA PHE A 50 -7.42 22.24 5.42
C PHE A 50 -7.21 21.75 3.99
N VAL A 51 -5.99 21.81 3.48
CA VAL A 51 -5.64 21.29 2.15
C VAL A 51 -5.89 19.79 2.07
N LEU A 52 -5.42 19.05 3.07
CA LEU A 52 -5.61 17.59 3.13
C LEU A 52 -7.10 17.22 3.27
N TYR A 53 -7.85 17.98 4.08
CA TYR A 53 -9.30 17.81 4.19
C TYR A 53 -10.01 18.00 2.84
N ASP A 54 -9.67 19.06 2.11
CA ASP A 54 -10.25 19.31 0.79
C ASP A 54 -9.87 18.22 -0.21
N MET A 55 -8.63 17.75 -0.19
CA MET A 55 -8.19 16.62 -1.02
C MET A 55 -8.96 15.34 -0.71
N GLN A 56 -9.17 15.01 0.57
CA GLN A 56 -9.98 13.86 0.99
C GLN A 56 -11.44 14.00 0.54
N ARG A 57 -12.02 15.18 0.74
CA ARG A 57 -13.40 15.48 0.37
C ARG A 57 -13.62 15.45 -1.14
N PHE A 58 -12.69 16.00 -1.91
CA PHE A 58 -12.77 16.03 -3.35
C PHE A 58 -12.51 14.63 -3.96
N GLY A 59 -11.58 13.89 -3.41
CA GLY A 59 -11.21 12.54 -3.87
C GLY A 59 -10.55 12.54 -5.26
N ILE A 60 -10.16 11.35 -5.70
CA ILE A 60 -9.52 11.10 -7.00
C ILE A 60 -10.52 10.37 -7.90
N ARG A 61 -10.78 10.91 -9.09
CA ARG A 61 -11.63 10.27 -10.07
C ARG A 61 -10.94 9.02 -10.61
N VAL A 62 -11.70 7.92 -10.71
CA VAL A 62 -11.20 6.64 -11.21
C VAL A 62 -12.20 6.07 -12.21
N ASP A 63 -11.72 5.62 -13.36
CA ASP A 63 -12.53 4.87 -14.30
C ASP A 63 -12.49 3.38 -13.96
N LYS A 64 -13.61 2.87 -13.49
CA LYS A 64 -13.72 1.46 -13.11
C LYS A 64 -13.51 0.52 -14.31
N ASN A 65 -14.03 0.87 -15.49
CA ASN A 65 -13.92 0.01 -16.67
C ASN A 65 -12.45 -0.13 -17.10
N GLU A 66 -11.71 0.97 -17.07
CA GLU A 66 -10.27 0.99 -17.36
C GLU A 66 -9.49 0.11 -16.37
N LEU A 67 -9.83 0.17 -15.07
CA LEU A 67 -9.20 -0.72 -14.07
C LEU A 67 -9.55 -2.19 -14.30
N ASP A 68 -10.80 -2.49 -14.67
CA ASP A 68 -11.24 -3.85 -14.96
C ASP A 68 -10.52 -4.40 -16.21
N ASP A 69 -10.36 -3.61 -17.26
CA ASP A 69 -9.63 -4.00 -18.47
C ASP A 69 -8.14 -4.16 -18.18
N TYR A 70 -7.57 -3.27 -17.39
CA TYR A 70 -6.19 -3.40 -16.93
C TYR A 70 -5.98 -4.67 -16.11
N SER A 71 -6.92 -5.03 -15.23
CA SER A 71 -6.89 -6.28 -14.46
C SER A 71 -6.90 -7.52 -15.35
N LYS A 72 -7.66 -7.50 -16.46
CA LYS A 72 -7.66 -8.60 -17.45
C LYS A 72 -6.27 -8.78 -18.08
N VAL A 73 -5.66 -7.69 -18.53
CA VAL A 73 -4.30 -7.71 -19.11
C VAL A 73 -3.26 -8.25 -18.12
N LEU A 74 -3.35 -7.82 -16.84
CA LEU A 74 -2.46 -8.34 -15.79
C LEU A 74 -2.68 -9.83 -15.56
N THR A 75 -3.93 -10.26 -15.50
CA THR A 75 -4.30 -11.67 -15.26
C THR A 75 -3.79 -12.58 -16.39
N GLU A 76 -3.91 -12.16 -17.64
CA GLU A 76 -3.35 -12.91 -18.77
C GLU A 76 -1.83 -13.10 -18.64
N LYS A 77 -1.09 -12.04 -18.32
CA LYS A 77 0.36 -12.13 -18.10
C LYS A 77 0.73 -13.00 -16.89
N ILE A 78 -0.01 -12.89 -15.81
CA ILE A 78 0.17 -13.72 -14.60
C ILE A 78 -0.01 -15.19 -14.95
N ASN A 79 -1.05 -15.55 -15.70
CA ASN A 79 -1.34 -16.93 -16.12
C ASN A 79 -0.25 -17.50 -17.04
N VAL A 80 0.33 -16.68 -17.91
CA VAL A 80 1.47 -17.09 -18.75
C VAL A 80 2.70 -17.39 -17.88
N LEU A 81 3.05 -16.47 -16.98
CA LEU A 81 4.19 -16.65 -16.06
C LEU A 81 4.01 -17.86 -15.15
N GLU A 82 2.80 -18.12 -14.67
CA GLU A 82 2.48 -19.27 -13.83
C GLU A 82 2.77 -20.58 -14.54
N LYS A 83 2.32 -20.73 -15.80
CA LYS A 83 2.62 -21.91 -16.62
C LYS A 83 4.12 -22.09 -16.84
N GLU A 84 4.81 -21.03 -17.22
CA GLU A 84 6.26 -21.06 -17.43
C GLU A 84 7.04 -21.43 -16.16
N ILE A 85 6.58 -20.96 -14.98
CA ILE A 85 7.15 -21.31 -13.69
C ILE A 85 6.95 -22.81 -13.40
N TYR A 86 5.75 -23.36 -13.64
CA TYR A 86 5.46 -24.77 -13.44
C TYR A 86 6.25 -25.66 -14.40
N GLU A 87 6.40 -25.26 -15.65
CA GLU A 87 7.24 -25.98 -16.62
C GLU A 87 8.72 -26.04 -16.14
N LEU A 88 9.25 -24.92 -15.64
CA LEU A 88 10.63 -24.87 -15.13
C LEU A 88 10.81 -25.61 -13.81
N ALA A 89 9.77 -25.66 -12.98
CA ALA A 89 9.79 -26.40 -11.71
C ALA A 89 9.54 -27.91 -11.90
N GLY A 90 8.92 -28.32 -13.01
CA GLY A 90 8.49 -29.70 -13.28
C GLY A 90 7.24 -30.13 -12.51
N GLU A 91 6.59 -29.24 -11.79
CA GLU A 91 5.36 -29.51 -11.03
C GLU A 91 4.57 -28.22 -10.72
N GLU A 92 3.28 -28.37 -10.45
CA GLU A 92 2.42 -27.29 -9.97
C GLU A 92 2.54 -27.12 -8.45
N PHE A 93 2.57 -25.87 -8.00
CA PHE A 93 2.63 -25.50 -6.58
C PHE A 93 2.10 -24.08 -6.36
N ASN A 94 1.79 -23.70 -5.13
CA ASN A 94 1.37 -22.34 -4.83
C ASN A 94 2.59 -21.39 -4.79
N ILE A 95 2.79 -20.62 -5.88
CA ILE A 95 3.89 -19.64 -6.03
C ILE A 95 3.83 -18.54 -4.96
N ASN A 96 2.63 -18.22 -4.47
CA ASN A 96 2.42 -17.23 -3.40
C ASN A 96 2.68 -17.80 -2.00
N SER A 97 2.90 -19.13 -1.86
CA SER A 97 3.25 -19.73 -0.58
C SER A 97 4.78 -19.73 -0.38
N PRO A 98 5.33 -18.92 0.55
CA PRO A 98 6.78 -18.93 0.80
C PRO A 98 7.32 -20.31 1.18
N LYS A 99 6.50 -21.12 1.88
CA LYS A 99 6.87 -22.46 2.30
C LYS A 99 7.03 -23.40 1.10
N GLN A 100 6.04 -23.47 0.21
CA GLN A 100 6.08 -24.32 -0.96
C GLN A 100 7.19 -23.88 -1.92
N LEU A 101 7.25 -22.59 -2.21
CA LEU A 101 8.29 -22.02 -3.07
C LEU A 101 9.68 -22.29 -2.52
N GLY A 102 9.89 -22.16 -1.21
CA GLY A 102 11.17 -22.48 -0.58
C GLY A 102 11.60 -23.94 -0.76
N VAL A 103 10.68 -24.88 -0.65
CA VAL A 103 10.94 -26.31 -0.91
C VAL A 103 11.32 -26.54 -2.37
N ILE A 104 10.58 -25.94 -3.31
CA ILE A 104 10.88 -26.06 -4.76
C ILE A 104 12.28 -25.55 -5.06
N LEU A 105 12.60 -24.31 -4.69
CA LEU A 105 13.86 -23.67 -5.08
C LEU A 105 15.07 -24.27 -4.36
N PHE A 106 14.98 -24.50 -3.05
CA PHE A 106 16.16 -24.83 -2.24
C PHE A 106 16.31 -26.32 -1.95
N GLU A 107 15.23 -27.12 -1.93
CA GLU A 107 15.31 -28.56 -1.70
C GLU A 107 15.29 -29.36 -3.00
N LYS A 108 14.31 -29.09 -3.89
CA LYS A 108 14.15 -29.85 -5.13
C LYS A 108 15.11 -29.40 -6.23
N MET A 109 15.24 -28.10 -6.44
CA MET A 109 16.15 -27.55 -7.45
C MET A 109 17.58 -27.32 -6.93
N GLY A 110 17.83 -27.46 -5.62
CA GLY A 110 19.16 -27.39 -5.01
C GLY A 110 19.85 -26.02 -5.12
N MET A 111 19.08 -24.92 -5.19
CA MET A 111 19.66 -23.58 -5.31
C MET A 111 20.48 -23.20 -4.06
N PRO A 112 21.60 -22.47 -4.23
CA PRO A 112 22.45 -22.06 -3.11
C PRO A 112 21.79 -20.95 -2.26
N ASN A 113 22.38 -20.67 -1.10
CA ASN A 113 22.03 -19.55 -0.22
C ASN A 113 20.61 -19.56 0.37
N GLY A 114 19.98 -20.74 0.47
CA GLY A 114 18.69 -20.89 1.16
C GLY A 114 18.77 -20.53 2.63
N LYS A 115 18.34 -19.32 3.02
CA LYS A 115 18.31 -18.89 4.43
C LYS A 115 17.12 -19.56 5.13
N LYS A 116 17.40 -20.48 6.06
CA LYS A 116 16.35 -21.11 6.88
C LYS A 116 15.84 -20.15 7.94
N THR A 117 14.54 -20.09 8.07
CA THR A 117 13.80 -19.37 9.13
C THR A 117 13.02 -20.40 9.97
N LYS A 118 12.36 -19.94 11.04
CA LYS A 118 11.53 -20.82 11.87
C LYS A 118 10.37 -21.47 11.09
N SER A 119 9.92 -20.87 10.00
CA SER A 119 8.80 -21.31 9.16
C SER A 119 9.21 -21.97 7.83
N GLY A 120 10.50 -22.18 7.59
CA GLY A 120 11.04 -22.74 6.34
C GLY A 120 12.09 -21.81 5.70
N TYR A 121 12.29 -21.92 4.39
CA TYR A 121 13.22 -21.06 3.67
C TYR A 121 12.66 -19.66 3.45
N SER A 122 13.50 -18.66 3.59
CA SER A 122 13.12 -17.28 3.22
C SER A 122 13.10 -17.15 1.69
N THR A 123 11.97 -16.68 1.17
CA THR A 123 11.79 -16.32 -0.25
C THR A 123 11.57 -14.82 -0.41
N ALA A 124 12.18 -14.01 0.46
CA ALA A 124 12.14 -12.56 0.39
C ALA A 124 12.82 -12.04 -0.88
N ALA A 125 12.40 -10.88 -1.38
CA ALA A 125 12.87 -10.34 -2.65
C ALA A 125 14.39 -10.18 -2.70
N ASP A 126 15.01 -9.71 -1.62
CA ASP A 126 16.46 -9.53 -1.50
C ASP A 126 17.28 -10.83 -1.66
N ILE A 127 16.67 -11.97 -1.33
CA ILE A 127 17.29 -13.31 -1.53
C ILE A 127 17.09 -13.77 -2.96
N LEU A 128 15.88 -13.61 -3.48
CA LEU A 128 15.56 -14.03 -4.85
C LEU A 128 16.27 -13.14 -5.89
N ASP A 129 16.42 -11.85 -5.66
CA ASP A 129 17.15 -10.94 -6.54
C ASP A 129 18.61 -11.34 -6.75
N LYS A 130 19.25 -11.94 -5.74
CA LYS A 130 20.61 -12.46 -5.84
C LYS A 130 20.70 -13.73 -6.70
N LEU A 131 19.63 -14.49 -6.78
CA LEU A 131 19.56 -15.74 -7.57
C LEU A 131 19.03 -15.51 -9.00
N ALA A 132 18.33 -14.42 -9.23
CA ALA A 132 17.69 -14.13 -10.51
C ALA A 132 18.63 -14.11 -11.73
N PRO A 133 19.90 -13.63 -11.63
CA PRO A 133 20.84 -13.67 -12.75
C PRO A 133 21.17 -15.08 -13.24
N ASP A 134 21.25 -16.06 -12.32
CA ASP A 134 21.71 -17.41 -12.61
C ASP A 134 20.53 -18.37 -12.85
N TYR A 135 19.33 -18.05 -12.37
CA TYR A 135 18.16 -18.93 -12.41
C TYR A 135 16.95 -18.29 -13.08
N PRO A 136 16.63 -18.64 -14.34
CA PRO A 136 15.50 -18.06 -15.07
C PRO A 136 14.14 -18.18 -14.35
N ILE A 137 13.90 -19.29 -13.64
CA ILE A 137 12.67 -19.47 -12.85
C ILE A 137 12.52 -18.40 -11.76
N VAL A 138 13.63 -18.02 -11.11
CA VAL A 138 13.60 -17.01 -10.03
C VAL A 138 13.21 -15.63 -10.59
N LYS A 139 13.73 -15.28 -11.76
CA LYS A 139 13.35 -14.05 -12.47
C LYS A 139 11.85 -14.02 -12.77
N LYS A 140 11.30 -15.13 -13.27
CA LYS A 140 9.86 -15.25 -13.55
C LYS A 140 9.00 -15.19 -12.28
N ILE A 141 9.46 -15.78 -11.18
CA ILE A 141 8.79 -15.71 -9.88
C ILE A 141 8.75 -14.28 -9.35
N LEU A 142 9.82 -13.51 -9.48
CA LEU A 142 9.86 -12.11 -9.07
C LEU A 142 8.87 -11.28 -9.91
N GLU A 143 8.86 -11.48 -11.22
CA GLU A 143 7.92 -10.81 -12.14
C GLU A 143 6.47 -11.20 -11.82
N TYR A 144 6.19 -12.49 -11.65
CA TYR A 144 4.86 -12.99 -11.23
C TYR A 144 4.38 -12.31 -9.95
N ARG A 145 5.21 -12.27 -8.91
CA ARG A 145 4.85 -11.62 -7.63
C ARG A 145 4.59 -10.13 -7.77
N GLN A 146 5.36 -9.45 -8.61
CA GLN A 146 5.16 -8.03 -8.88
C GLN A 146 3.81 -7.79 -9.57
N LEU A 147 3.49 -8.55 -10.62
CA LEU A 147 2.23 -8.42 -11.35
C LEU A 147 1.03 -8.86 -10.50
N ALA A 148 1.15 -9.96 -9.74
CA ALA A 148 0.11 -10.42 -8.84
C ALA A 148 -0.23 -9.39 -7.75
N LYS A 149 0.79 -8.75 -7.16
CA LYS A 149 0.60 -7.67 -6.20
C LYS A 149 -0.03 -6.45 -6.85
N LEU A 150 0.41 -6.08 -8.05
CA LEU A 150 -0.14 -4.95 -8.80
C LEU A 150 -1.63 -5.18 -9.10
N ASN A 151 -1.98 -6.37 -9.55
CA ASN A 151 -3.35 -6.75 -9.84
C ASN A 151 -4.23 -6.75 -8.58
N SER A 152 -3.83 -7.49 -7.55
CA SER A 152 -4.64 -7.65 -6.34
C SER A 152 -4.80 -6.36 -5.54
N THR A 153 -3.75 -5.53 -5.46
CA THR A 153 -3.76 -4.33 -4.61
C THR A 153 -4.31 -3.11 -5.33
N TYR A 154 -3.96 -2.94 -6.61
CA TYR A 154 -4.27 -1.69 -7.31
C TYR A 154 -5.33 -1.88 -8.41
N ALA A 155 -5.26 -2.90 -9.26
CA ALA A 155 -6.28 -3.07 -10.28
C ALA A 155 -7.63 -3.51 -9.68
N VAL A 156 -7.62 -4.59 -8.91
CA VAL A 156 -8.84 -5.12 -8.26
C VAL A 156 -9.10 -4.41 -6.93
N GLY A 157 -8.07 -4.22 -6.12
CA GLY A 157 -8.22 -3.69 -4.77
C GLY A 157 -8.78 -2.27 -4.71
N LEU A 158 -8.44 -1.39 -5.66
CA LEU A 158 -8.94 -0.02 -5.70
C LEU A 158 -10.43 0.06 -6.04
N THR A 159 -10.97 -0.89 -6.79
CA THR A 159 -12.39 -0.87 -7.17
C THR A 159 -13.32 -0.89 -5.96
N ALA A 160 -12.91 -1.52 -4.86
CA ALA A 160 -13.68 -1.57 -3.62
C ALA A 160 -13.81 -0.19 -2.91
N TYR A 161 -12.93 0.75 -3.23
CA TYR A 161 -12.93 2.10 -2.64
C TYR A 161 -13.63 3.14 -3.52
N ILE A 162 -14.06 2.80 -4.72
CA ILE A 162 -14.78 3.72 -5.60
C ILE A 162 -16.19 3.96 -5.01
N LYS A 163 -16.50 5.22 -4.72
CA LYS A 163 -17.79 5.63 -4.20
C LYS A 163 -18.79 5.89 -5.34
N GLU A 164 -20.04 6.19 -4.99
CA GLU A 164 -21.13 6.46 -5.95
C GLU A 164 -20.83 7.62 -6.90
N ASP A 165 -20.00 8.58 -6.49
CA ASP A 165 -19.55 9.71 -7.30
C ASP A 165 -18.42 9.36 -8.30
N GLY A 166 -18.00 8.08 -8.37
CA GLY A 166 -16.91 7.61 -9.22
C GLY A 166 -15.53 8.01 -8.73
N ARG A 167 -15.38 8.32 -7.43
CA ARG A 167 -14.13 8.78 -6.83
C ARG A 167 -13.68 7.88 -5.68
N ILE A 168 -12.40 7.90 -5.43
CA ILE A 168 -11.76 7.31 -4.25
C ILE A 168 -11.44 8.45 -3.28
N HIS A 169 -11.96 8.36 -2.06
CA HIS A 169 -11.71 9.28 -0.96
C HIS A 169 -10.78 8.59 0.04
N GLY A 170 -9.48 8.74 -0.16
CA GLY A 170 -8.48 8.21 0.76
C GLY A 170 -8.34 9.09 2.01
N THR A 171 -7.66 8.58 3.03
CA THR A 171 -7.35 9.31 4.26
C THR A 171 -5.87 9.69 4.25
N PHE A 172 -5.57 10.96 4.54
CA PHE A 172 -4.21 11.46 4.72
C PHE A 172 -3.90 11.67 6.19
N ASN A 173 -2.83 11.05 6.67
CA ASN A 173 -2.41 11.14 8.07
C ASN A 173 -1.14 11.99 8.18
N GLN A 174 -1.23 13.11 8.87
CA GLN A 174 -0.15 14.07 9.05
C GLN A 174 0.81 13.69 10.18
N THR A 175 0.32 12.98 11.21
CA THR A 175 1.03 12.75 12.48
C THR A 175 1.58 11.33 12.67
N ILE A 176 1.46 10.45 11.66
CA ILE A 176 1.85 9.04 11.80
C ILE A 176 3.35 8.83 11.61
N THR A 177 3.98 9.59 10.70
CA THR A 177 5.39 9.39 10.37
C THR A 177 6.28 10.31 11.21
N ALA A 178 7.36 9.78 11.76
CA ALA A 178 8.37 10.57 12.49
C ALA A 178 9.22 11.47 11.58
N THR A 179 9.10 11.34 10.26
CA THR A 179 9.94 12.06 9.28
C THR A 179 9.27 13.28 8.66
N GLY A 180 8.09 13.68 9.13
CA GLY A 180 7.30 14.76 8.52
C GLY A 180 6.65 14.41 7.18
N ARG A 181 6.71 13.14 6.75
CA ARG A 181 5.97 12.70 5.56
C ARG A 181 4.50 12.47 5.89
N ILE A 182 3.63 12.75 4.94
CA ILE A 182 2.21 12.37 5.02
C ILE A 182 2.08 10.91 4.65
N SER A 183 1.33 10.12 5.42
CA SER A 183 0.94 8.77 5.04
C SER A 183 -0.48 8.74 4.49
N SER A 184 -0.75 7.82 3.57
CA SER A 184 -2.08 7.62 2.99
C SER A 184 -2.61 6.24 3.35
N THR A 185 -3.90 6.19 3.72
CA THR A 185 -4.63 4.95 4.04
C THR A 185 -6.01 4.99 3.40
N ASP A 186 -6.63 3.85 3.28
CA ASP A 186 -8.01 3.64 2.83
C ASP A 186 -8.39 4.25 1.48
N PRO A 187 -7.66 3.98 0.41
CA PRO A 187 -6.50 3.10 0.25
C PRO A 187 -5.14 3.83 0.34
N ASN A 188 -4.04 3.07 0.48
CA ASN A 188 -2.70 3.64 0.36
C ASN A 188 -2.29 3.79 -1.11
N LEU A 189 -2.46 4.99 -1.66
CA LEU A 189 -2.13 5.32 -3.04
C LEU A 189 -0.64 5.67 -3.25
N GLN A 190 0.13 5.87 -2.18
CA GLN A 190 1.54 6.26 -2.27
C GLN A 190 2.48 5.11 -2.68
N ASN A 191 2.02 3.87 -2.54
CA ASN A 191 2.84 2.67 -2.79
C ASN A 191 2.63 2.08 -4.20
N ILE A 192 1.99 2.80 -5.13
CA ILE A 192 1.85 2.36 -6.52
C ILE A 192 3.26 2.30 -7.16
N PRO A 193 3.68 1.17 -7.76
CA PRO A 193 5.06 0.98 -8.23
C PRO A 193 5.31 1.71 -9.56
N ILE A 194 5.56 3.00 -9.51
CA ILE A 194 5.78 3.88 -10.68
C ILE A 194 7.06 3.57 -11.49
N ARG A 195 7.95 2.74 -10.97
CA ARG A 195 9.18 2.33 -11.68
C ARG A 195 8.93 1.28 -12.76
N MET A 196 7.80 0.61 -12.72
CA MET A 196 7.38 -0.39 -13.71
C MET A 196 6.43 0.26 -14.71
N GLU A 197 6.59 -0.06 -16.01
CA GLU A 197 5.65 0.41 -17.04
C GLU A 197 4.20 0.04 -16.74
N MET A 198 4.00 -1.19 -16.26
CA MET A 198 2.67 -1.65 -15.84
C MET A 198 2.15 -0.88 -14.61
N GLY A 199 3.00 -0.46 -13.69
CA GLY A 199 2.60 0.37 -12.55
C GLY A 199 2.26 1.81 -12.96
N LYS A 200 2.98 2.36 -13.95
CA LYS A 200 2.64 3.67 -14.54
C LYS A 200 1.28 3.64 -15.23
N ALA A 201 0.97 2.57 -15.97
CA ALA A 201 -0.32 2.41 -16.61
C ALA A 201 -1.47 2.49 -15.59
N CYS A 202 -1.32 1.91 -14.39
CA CYS A 202 -2.31 2.03 -13.32
C CYS A 202 -2.61 3.50 -12.94
N LEU A 203 -1.60 4.38 -12.96
CA LEU A 203 -1.78 5.80 -12.65
C LEU A 203 -2.51 6.57 -13.77
N LEU A 204 -2.30 6.22 -15.04
CA LEU A 204 -3.00 6.83 -16.17
C LEU A 204 -4.52 6.65 -16.06
N TYR A 205 -4.96 5.52 -15.51
CA TYR A 205 -6.37 5.20 -15.31
C TYR A 205 -6.99 5.84 -14.06
N THR A 206 -6.16 6.39 -13.17
CA THR A 206 -6.63 6.99 -11.92
C THR A 206 -6.68 8.53 -11.95
N SER A 207 -5.94 9.20 -12.84
CA SER A 207 -6.05 10.66 -13.01
C SER A 207 -5.26 11.09 -14.25
N PRO A 208 -5.88 11.75 -15.25
CA PRO A 208 -5.10 12.48 -16.25
C PRO A 208 -4.35 13.59 -15.50
N SER A 209 -3.04 13.52 -15.49
CA SER A 209 -2.22 14.61 -14.97
C SER A 209 -2.39 15.83 -15.87
N PRO A 210 -2.63 17.03 -15.34
CA PRO A 210 -2.65 18.24 -16.14
C PRO A 210 -1.26 18.64 -16.71
N ARG A 211 -0.26 17.77 -16.56
CA ARG A 211 1.11 17.96 -17.04
C ARG A 211 1.51 17.03 -18.19
N ASP A 212 0.60 16.18 -18.65
CA ASP A 212 0.81 15.28 -19.81
C ASP A 212 0.15 15.85 -21.06
#